data_b5f990c6fc33c4b35bfd5f883690d7ff
#
_entry.id   b5f990c6fc33c4b35bfd5f883690d7ff
#
_cell.length_a   1.000
_cell.length_b   1.000
_cell.length_c   1.000
_cell.angle_alpha   90.00
_cell.angle_beta   90.00
_cell.angle_gamma   90.00
#
_symmetry.space_group_name_H-M   'P 1'
#
loop_
_entity.id
_entity.type
_entity.pdbx_description
1 polymer ?
#
loop_
_entity_poly.entity_id
_entity_poly.type
_entity_poly.pdbx_seq_one_letter_code
_entity_poly.pdbx_strand_id
1 'polypeptide(L)'
;MVEDVIGDEFKMLSSVARKKNKIESPARRVVDATSIYLKEIGFVPLLTAPEEVLYSRKLQQGCERSRHMMIESNLRLVVKISRRYLNRGLELLDLIEEGNIGLMRAVEKFDPELGYRFSTYATWWIRQTIERGIMNQTRTIRLPVHVVKELNVYLRASRKLAQRLDHDPTPEEIAAEVNKPIKDVLKILSLSERISSIDAQVADQDKSLIDTVADISTLSPESHAETNDLSSALEGWLQQLPEKQKEVLVRRFGLMNHYEQTLEQIGSEIGLTRERVRQIQVDGLRRLRDLLHQHDLSSDDLFEELFKH
;
A
#
# COMPACT_ATOMS: atom_id res chain seq x y z
N MET A 1 41.88 22.77 62.90
CA MET A 1 42.04 21.62 61.98
C MET A 1 41.17 20.39 62.29
N VAL A 2 40.28 20.44 63.28
CA VAL A 2 39.32 19.33 63.57
C VAL A 2 37.88 19.78 63.39
N GLU A 3 37.58 21.09 63.32
CA GLU A 3 36.24 21.61 63.10
C GLU A 3 35.84 21.73 61.63
N ASP A 4 36.82 21.80 60.71
CA ASP A 4 36.52 21.91 59.24
C ASP A 4 36.12 20.58 58.60
N VAL A 5 36.55 19.44 59.20
CA VAL A 5 36.24 18.09 58.65
C VAL A 5 34.80 17.66 58.96
N ILE A 6 34.25 18.10 60.08
CA ILE A 6 32.86 17.78 60.50
C ILE A 6 31.82 18.56 59.67
N GLY A 7 32.19 19.75 59.18
CA GLY A 7 31.30 20.59 58.34
C GLY A 7 31.06 20.03 56.96
N ASP A 8 32.03 19.38 56.36
CA ASP A 8 31.92 18.84 54.99
C ASP A 8 31.22 17.47 54.94
N GLU A 9 31.38 16.61 55.94
CA GLU A 9 30.58 15.39 56.04
C GLU A 9 29.08 15.67 56.27
N PHE A 10 28.73 16.70 57.07
CA PHE A 10 27.33 17.07 57.28
C PHE A 10 26.66 17.68 56.02
N LYS A 11 27.43 18.39 55.19
CA LYS A 11 26.99 18.86 53.88
C LYS A 11 26.80 17.75 52.88
N MET A 12 27.70 16.75 52.87
CA MET A 12 27.54 15.56 52.02
C MET A 12 26.35 14.70 52.41
N LEU A 13 26.12 14.46 53.69
CA LEU A 13 24.96 13.71 54.18
C LEU A 13 23.64 14.45 53.92
N SER A 14 23.58 15.80 54.00
CA SER A 14 22.41 16.56 53.64
C SER A 14 22.12 16.63 52.15
N SER A 15 23.12 16.54 51.29
CA SER A 15 22.97 16.46 49.83
C SER A 15 22.51 15.07 49.37
N VAL A 16 22.93 14.00 50.03
CA VAL A 16 22.46 12.63 49.78
C VAL A 16 21.04 12.42 50.29
N ALA A 17 20.64 13.04 51.43
CA ALA A 17 19.29 13.00 51.92
C ALA A 17 18.29 13.81 51.04
N ARG A 18 18.77 14.91 50.43
CA ARG A 18 17.92 15.69 49.45
C ARG A 18 17.73 15.00 48.14
N LYS A 19 18.56 14.04 47.73
CA LYS A 19 18.34 13.25 46.51
C LYS A 19 17.37 12.09 46.69
N LYS A 20 17.02 11.69 47.91
CA LYS A 20 16.11 10.56 48.18
C LYS A 20 14.62 10.96 48.34
N ASN A 21 14.28 12.22 48.36
CA ASN A 21 12.87 12.68 48.52
C ASN A 21 12.33 13.49 47.32
N LYS A 22 12.73 13.14 46.09
CA LYS A 22 11.82 13.32 44.97
C LYS A 22 10.87 12.13 44.97
N ILE A 23 9.85 12.21 45.79
CA ILE A 23 8.59 11.45 45.63
C ILE A 23 8.05 11.95 44.30
N GLU A 24 8.38 11.25 43.22
CA GLU A 24 7.62 11.34 41.98
C GLU A 24 6.17 11.03 42.38
N SER A 25 5.30 12.07 42.32
CA SER A 25 3.88 11.84 42.32
C SER A 25 3.60 10.68 41.38
N PRO A 26 2.75 9.69 41.72
CA PRO A 26 2.44 8.61 40.82
C PRO A 26 1.75 9.29 39.63
N ALA A 27 2.53 9.53 38.56
CA ALA A 27 1.96 9.77 37.26
C ALA A 27 0.89 8.66 37.11
N ARG A 28 -0.38 9.05 36.90
CA ARG A 28 -1.45 8.14 36.55
C ARG A 28 -0.86 7.22 35.49
N ARG A 29 -0.45 6.00 35.87
CA ARG A 29 -0.05 4.99 34.91
C ARG A 29 -1.27 4.81 34.06
N VAL A 30 -1.22 5.32 32.85
CA VAL A 30 -2.17 4.96 31.80
C VAL A 30 -2.07 3.45 31.77
N VAL A 31 -3.11 2.80 32.26
CA VAL A 31 -3.13 1.33 32.37
C VAL A 31 -3.25 0.85 30.93
N ASP A 32 -2.11 0.54 30.34
CA ASP A 32 -2.04 0.04 28.97
C ASP A 32 -2.73 -1.33 28.90
N ALA A 33 -3.58 -1.52 27.90
CA ALA A 33 -4.30 -2.77 27.63
C ALA A 33 -3.36 -3.97 27.64
N THR A 34 -2.15 -3.80 27.09
CA THR A 34 -1.08 -4.81 27.09
C THR A 34 -0.70 -5.23 28.50
N SER A 35 -0.59 -4.27 29.44
CA SER A 35 -0.19 -4.54 30.82
C SER A 35 -1.27 -5.27 31.60
N ILE A 36 -2.57 -4.98 31.35
CA ILE A 36 -3.71 -5.69 31.93
C ILE A 36 -3.70 -7.14 31.46
N TYR A 37 -3.65 -7.35 30.14
CA TYR A 37 -3.63 -8.68 29.55
C TYR A 37 -2.48 -9.54 30.10
N LEU A 38 -1.25 -9.00 30.09
CA LEU A 38 -0.08 -9.72 30.60
C LEU A 38 -0.20 -10.10 32.09
N LYS A 39 -0.88 -9.26 32.88
CA LYS A 39 -1.15 -9.54 34.30
C LYS A 39 -2.16 -10.67 34.45
N GLU A 40 -3.26 -10.64 33.69
CA GLU A 40 -4.33 -11.66 33.74
C GLU A 40 -3.81 -13.06 33.37
N ILE A 41 -3.09 -13.20 32.27
CA ILE A 41 -2.52 -14.49 31.87
C ILE A 41 -1.48 -15.01 32.86
N GLY A 42 -0.90 -14.12 33.70
CA GLY A 42 0.07 -14.47 34.73
C GLY A 42 -0.52 -15.27 35.89
N PHE A 43 -1.82 -15.15 36.15
CA PHE A 43 -2.49 -15.83 37.26
C PHE A 43 -2.83 -17.31 36.96
N VAL A 44 -2.90 -17.67 35.68
CA VAL A 44 -3.24 -19.05 35.29
C VAL A 44 -2.04 -19.97 35.53
N PRO A 45 -2.23 -21.08 36.25
CA PRO A 45 -1.15 -22.04 36.55
C PRO A 45 -0.71 -22.78 35.27
N LEU A 46 0.57 -23.13 35.20
CA LEU A 46 1.10 -23.94 34.12
C LEU A 46 0.74 -25.41 34.32
N LEU A 47 0.41 -26.11 33.22
CA LEU A 47 0.12 -27.55 33.25
C LEU A 47 1.41 -28.38 33.36
N THR A 48 1.32 -29.45 34.14
CA THR A 48 2.34 -30.51 34.17
C THR A 48 2.15 -31.48 33.00
N ALA A 49 3.20 -32.25 32.66
CA ALA A 49 3.13 -33.20 31.54
C ALA A 49 1.94 -34.22 31.66
N PRO A 50 1.67 -34.81 32.83
CA PRO A 50 0.50 -35.70 32.95
C PRO A 50 -0.83 -34.98 32.81
N GLU A 51 -0.94 -33.72 33.24
CA GLU A 51 -2.12 -32.90 33.04
C GLU A 51 -2.36 -32.56 31.57
N GLU A 52 -1.29 -32.24 30.82
CA GLU A 52 -1.38 -32.03 29.36
C GLU A 52 -2.01 -33.24 28.67
N VAL A 53 -1.58 -34.45 29.02
CA VAL A 53 -2.13 -35.71 28.46
C VAL A 53 -3.57 -35.89 28.86
N LEU A 54 -3.89 -35.69 30.16
CA LEU A 54 -5.23 -35.87 30.68
C LEU A 54 -6.26 -34.94 30.05
N TYR A 55 -5.91 -33.64 29.93
CA TYR A 55 -6.79 -32.65 29.31
C TYR A 55 -6.92 -32.88 27.79
N SER A 56 -5.84 -33.31 27.11
CA SER A 56 -5.89 -33.61 25.68
C SER A 56 -6.78 -34.82 25.37
N ARG A 57 -6.73 -35.89 26.20
CA ARG A 57 -7.64 -37.03 26.06
C ARG A 57 -9.11 -36.66 26.29
N LYS A 58 -9.39 -35.80 27.28
CA LYS A 58 -10.76 -35.29 27.54
C LYS A 58 -11.24 -34.39 26.40
N LEU A 59 -10.34 -33.63 25.79
CA LEU A 59 -10.65 -32.80 24.63
C LEU A 59 -11.05 -33.67 23.43
N GLN A 60 -10.35 -34.77 23.16
CA GLN A 60 -10.71 -35.72 22.11
C GLN A 60 -12.11 -36.35 22.33
N GLN A 61 -12.58 -36.38 23.58
CA GLN A 61 -13.93 -36.78 23.94
C GLN A 61 -14.97 -35.65 23.82
N GLY A 62 -14.57 -34.46 23.38
CA GLY A 62 -15.46 -33.30 23.18
C GLY A 62 -15.68 -32.44 24.43
N CYS A 63 -14.80 -32.49 25.45
CA CYS A 63 -14.92 -31.68 26.66
C CYS A 63 -14.42 -30.25 26.45
N GLU A 64 -15.33 -29.28 26.32
CA GLU A 64 -14.97 -27.87 26.12
C GLU A 64 -14.19 -27.23 27.28
N ARG A 65 -14.50 -27.63 28.53
CA ARG A 65 -13.75 -27.14 29.72
C ARG A 65 -12.28 -27.52 29.64
N SER A 66 -11.95 -28.70 29.13
CA SER A 66 -10.56 -29.14 28.93
C SER A 66 -9.88 -28.34 27.81
N ARG A 67 -10.63 -27.96 26.76
CA ARG A 67 -10.17 -27.09 25.70
C ARG A 67 -9.77 -25.71 26.23
N HIS A 68 -10.65 -25.07 26.99
CA HIS A 68 -10.37 -23.77 27.62
C HIS A 68 -9.14 -23.84 28.54
N MET A 69 -9.06 -24.85 29.42
CA MET A 69 -7.93 -25.01 30.33
C MET A 69 -6.60 -25.16 29.57
N MET A 70 -6.58 -25.96 28.49
CA MET A 70 -5.38 -26.12 27.64
C MET A 70 -4.96 -24.81 26.93
N ILE A 71 -5.92 -24.01 26.50
CA ILE A 71 -5.62 -22.71 25.85
C ILE A 71 -5.10 -21.73 26.89
N GLU A 72 -5.85 -21.47 27.97
CA GLU A 72 -5.52 -20.46 28.97
C GLU A 72 -4.14 -20.69 29.61
N SER A 73 -3.84 -21.94 29.98
CA SER A 73 -2.54 -22.28 30.58
C SER A 73 -1.35 -22.11 29.67
N ASN A 74 -1.58 -22.01 28.35
CA ASN A 74 -0.52 -21.86 27.35
C ASN A 74 -0.44 -20.46 26.70
N LEU A 75 -1.27 -19.48 27.09
CA LEU A 75 -1.21 -18.11 26.57
C LEU A 75 0.15 -17.45 26.82
N ARG A 76 0.81 -17.74 27.94
CA ARG A 76 2.16 -17.26 28.23
C ARG A 76 3.21 -17.73 27.21
N LEU A 77 3.05 -18.93 26.63
CA LEU A 77 3.90 -19.43 25.55
C LEU A 77 3.72 -18.60 24.29
N VAL A 78 2.49 -18.23 23.94
CA VAL A 78 2.19 -17.35 22.80
C VAL A 78 2.91 -16.02 22.95
N VAL A 79 2.78 -15.35 24.10
CA VAL A 79 3.47 -14.07 24.36
C VAL A 79 4.99 -14.19 24.22
N LYS A 80 5.59 -15.27 24.75
CA LYS A 80 7.03 -15.51 24.63
C LYS A 80 7.48 -15.62 23.17
N ILE A 81 6.66 -16.25 22.32
CA ILE A 81 6.98 -16.38 20.89
C ILE A 81 6.72 -15.07 20.15
N SER A 82 5.59 -14.41 20.38
CA SER A 82 5.19 -13.15 19.72
C SER A 82 6.21 -12.02 19.93
N ARG A 83 6.81 -11.93 21.11
CA ARG A 83 7.87 -10.95 21.40
C ARG A 83 9.07 -11.02 20.45
N ARG A 84 9.35 -12.16 19.82
CA ARG A 84 10.45 -12.32 18.84
C ARG A 84 10.11 -11.70 17.47
N TYR A 85 8.84 -11.38 17.26
CA TYR A 85 8.33 -10.81 16.01
C TYR A 85 8.01 -9.32 16.13
N LEU A 86 8.32 -8.69 17.27
CA LEU A 86 8.23 -7.24 17.44
C LEU A 86 9.02 -6.50 16.35
N ASN A 87 8.55 -5.31 16.00
CA ASN A 87 9.15 -4.43 14.98
C ASN A 87 9.13 -5.00 13.54
N ARG A 88 8.19 -5.91 13.26
CA ARG A 88 7.98 -6.46 11.91
C ARG A 88 6.74 -5.92 11.21
N GLY A 89 6.17 -4.82 11.73
CA GLY A 89 5.04 -4.12 11.10
C GLY A 89 3.66 -4.41 11.72
N LEU A 90 3.57 -5.28 12.75
CA LEU A 90 2.36 -5.50 13.54
C LEU A 90 2.61 -5.14 15.01
N GLU A 91 1.59 -4.68 15.69
CA GLU A 91 1.59 -4.42 17.13
C GLU A 91 1.70 -5.73 17.94
N LEU A 92 2.17 -5.63 19.20
CA LEU A 92 2.35 -6.81 20.03
C LEU A 92 1.03 -7.55 20.30
N LEU A 93 -0.06 -6.82 20.51
CA LEU A 93 -1.37 -7.42 20.76
C LEU A 93 -1.87 -8.17 19.53
N ASP A 94 -1.74 -7.61 18.33
CA ASP A 94 -2.10 -8.28 17.07
C ASP A 94 -1.29 -9.56 16.85
N LEU A 95 0.03 -9.51 17.14
CA LEU A 95 0.89 -10.71 17.08
C LEU A 95 0.47 -11.79 18.07
N ILE A 96 -0.01 -11.40 19.25
CA ILE A 96 -0.51 -12.33 20.26
C ILE A 96 -1.82 -12.97 19.76
N GLU A 97 -2.75 -12.19 19.21
CA GLU A 97 -4.02 -12.72 18.71
C GLU A 97 -3.82 -13.70 17.54
N GLU A 98 -2.94 -13.36 16.59
CA GLU A 98 -2.55 -14.31 15.53
C GLU A 98 -1.90 -15.58 16.12
N GLY A 99 -1.09 -15.43 17.16
CA GLY A 99 -0.50 -16.53 17.87
C GLY A 99 -1.53 -17.39 18.63
N ASN A 100 -2.55 -16.75 19.21
CA ASN A 100 -3.67 -17.44 19.90
C ASN A 100 -4.48 -18.29 18.93
N ILE A 101 -4.72 -17.81 17.69
CA ILE A 101 -5.34 -18.63 16.63
C ILE A 101 -4.48 -19.86 16.33
N GLY A 102 -3.15 -19.71 16.30
CA GLY A 102 -2.22 -20.83 16.14
C GLY A 102 -2.27 -21.82 17.30
N LEU A 103 -2.32 -21.31 18.53
CA LEU A 103 -2.45 -22.11 19.75
C LEU A 103 -3.76 -22.93 19.74
N MET A 104 -4.90 -22.32 19.41
CA MET A 104 -6.18 -23.02 19.33
C MET A 104 -6.13 -24.20 18.35
N ARG A 105 -5.54 -24.00 17.18
CA ARG A 105 -5.33 -25.08 16.19
C ARG A 105 -4.39 -26.17 16.71
N ALA A 106 -3.37 -25.78 17.46
CA ALA A 106 -2.46 -26.76 18.07
C ALA A 106 -3.18 -27.61 19.12
N VAL A 107 -4.04 -27.02 19.95
CA VAL A 107 -4.83 -27.71 20.95
C VAL A 107 -5.77 -28.74 20.31
N GLU A 108 -6.43 -28.39 19.21
CA GLU A 108 -7.35 -29.27 18.48
C GLU A 108 -6.66 -30.45 17.79
N LYS A 109 -5.41 -30.28 17.37
CA LYS A 109 -4.68 -31.30 16.59
C LYS A 109 -3.60 -32.04 17.38
N PHE A 110 -3.44 -31.75 18.64
CA PHE A 110 -2.43 -32.40 19.48
C PHE A 110 -2.80 -33.83 19.82
N ASP A 111 -1.86 -34.74 19.57
CA ASP A 111 -1.98 -36.14 19.96
C ASP A 111 -1.06 -36.42 21.17
N PRO A 112 -1.64 -36.72 22.36
CA PRO A 112 -0.86 -36.97 23.54
C PRO A 112 -0.16 -38.34 23.54
N GLU A 113 -0.55 -39.26 22.66
CA GLU A 113 0.01 -40.62 22.61
C GLU A 113 1.41 -40.67 21.97
N LEU A 114 1.79 -39.62 21.26
CA LEU A 114 3.13 -39.48 20.64
C LEU A 114 4.26 -39.23 21.66
N GLY A 115 3.97 -38.98 22.92
CA GLY A 115 4.94 -38.82 24.00
C GLY A 115 5.69 -37.47 24.01
N TYR A 116 5.38 -36.53 23.12
CA TYR A 116 5.98 -35.21 23.09
C TYR A 116 5.23 -34.23 23.98
N ARG A 117 5.94 -33.20 24.48
CA ARG A 117 5.32 -32.09 25.23
C ARG A 117 4.47 -31.23 24.27
N PHE A 118 3.34 -30.76 24.77
CA PHE A 118 2.44 -29.87 24.01
C PHE A 118 3.13 -28.63 23.52
N SER A 119 3.99 -28.01 24.36
CA SER A 119 4.73 -26.78 23.99
C SER A 119 5.60 -26.94 22.74
N THR A 120 6.18 -28.12 22.49
CA THR A 120 7.01 -28.40 21.30
C THR A 120 6.15 -28.35 20.03
N TYR A 121 4.99 -28.97 20.07
CA TYR A 121 4.04 -29.02 18.96
C TYR A 121 3.39 -27.63 18.71
N ALA A 122 2.90 -26.99 19.79
CA ALA A 122 2.24 -25.70 19.73
C ALA A 122 3.17 -24.58 19.17
N THR A 123 4.45 -24.62 19.51
CA THR A 123 5.43 -23.63 19.02
C THR A 123 5.47 -23.55 17.50
N TRP A 124 5.32 -24.67 16.78
CA TRP A 124 5.30 -24.70 15.33
C TRP A 124 4.05 -24.01 14.77
N TRP A 125 2.87 -24.31 15.32
CA TRP A 125 1.61 -23.72 14.89
C TRP A 125 1.54 -22.21 15.18
N ILE A 126 1.95 -21.83 16.40
CA ILE A 126 1.98 -20.42 16.81
C ILE A 126 2.89 -19.63 15.86
N ARG A 127 4.10 -20.11 15.61
CA ARG A 127 5.04 -19.46 14.70
C ARG A 127 4.48 -19.35 13.29
N GLN A 128 3.95 -20.43 12.74
CA GLN A 128 3.39 -20.49 11.39
C GLN A 128 2.25 -19.48 11.20
N THR A 129 1.39 -19.33 12.23
CA THR A 129 0.23 -18.44 12.15
C THR A 129 0.67 -16.98 12.26
N ILE A 130 1.57 -16.65 13.18
CA ILE A 130 2.15 -15.31 13.30
C ILE A 130 2.86 -14.89 12.00
N GLU A 131 3.70 -15.74 11.44
CA GLU A 131 4.41 -15.46 10.18
C GLU A 131 3.42 -15.24 9.01
N ARG A 132 2.35 -16.03 8.97
CA ARG A 132 1.30 -15.85 7.97
C ARG A 132 0.52 -14.55 8.19
N GLY A 133 0.21 -14.19 9.44
CA GLY A 133 -0.43 -12.92 9.81
C GLY A 133 0.42 -11.73 9.36
N ILE A 134 1.72 -11.74 9.68
CA ILE A 134 2.66 -10.72 9.23
C ILE A 134 2.66 -10.56 7.71
N MET A 135 2.75 -11.66 6.95
CA MET A 135 2.73 -11.60 5.47
C MET A 135 1.42 -11.06 4.89
N ASN A 136 0.31 -11.23 5.60
CA ASN A 136 -1.01 -10.84 5.12
C ASN A 136 -1.42 -9.41 5.49
N GLN A 137 -0.95 -8.88 6.63
CA GLN A 137 -1.50 -7.66 7.25
C GLN A 137 -0.53 -6.49 7.32
N THR A 138 0.79 -6.72 7.21
CA THR A 138 1.79 -5.64 7.38
C THR A 138 1.83 -4.64 6.24
N ARG A 139 1.31 -4.98 5.07
CA ARG A 139 1.37 -4.12 3.89
C ARG A 139 0.02 -3.44 3.62
N THR A 140 0.05 -2.16 3.33
CA THR A 140 -1.14 -1.38 2.92
C THR A 140 -1.78 -1.99 1.66
N ILE A 141 -0.97 -2.36 0.67
CA ILE A 141 -1.41 -3.15 -0.48
C ILE A 141 -1.03 -4.60 -0.23
N ARG A 142 -2.03 -5.45 0.00
CA ARG A 142 -1.83 -6.87 0.27
C ARG A 142 -1.22 -7.59 -0.93
N LEU A 143 -0.11 -8.28 -0.70
CA LEU A 143 0.52 -9.17 -1.69
C LEU A 143 0.20 -10.64 -1.39
N PRO A 144 0.11 -11.50 -2.44
CA PRO A 144 0.01 -12.94 -2.26
C PRO A 144 1.23 -13.50 -1.50
N VAL A 145 1.01 -14.52 -0.65
CA VAL A 145 2.06 -15.08 0.22
C VAL A 145 3.26 -15.63 -0.57
N HIS A 146 3.04 -16.19 -1.77
CA HIS A 146 4.13 -16.70 -2.60
C HIS A 146 5.05 -15.57 -3.09
N VAL A 147 4.48 -14.41 -3.49
CA VAL A 147 5.25 -13.23 -3.90
C VAL A 147 6.08 -12.68 -2.74
N VAL A 148 5.48 -12.60 -1.54
CA VAL A 148 6.21 -12.16 -0.33
C VAL A 148 7.35 -13.12 0.01
N LYS A 149 7.16 -14.43 -0.15
CA LYS A 149 8.22 -15.42 0.07
C LYS A 149 9.36 -15.26 -0.94
N GLU A 150 9.06 -15.07 -2.21
CA GLU A 150 10.06 -14.83 -3.25
C GLU A 150 10.81 -13.51 -3.01
N LEU A 151 10.10 -12.42 -2.69
CA LEU A 151 10.72 -11.15 -2.32
C LEU A 151 11.70 -11.32 -1.15
N ASN A 152 11.30 -12.06 -0.11
CA ASN A 152 12.18 -12.33 1.03
C ASN A 152 13.43 -13.15 0.64
N VAL A 153 13.33 -14.03 -0.35
CA VAL A 153 14.52 -14.76 -0.90
C VAL A 153 15.47 -13.77 -1.57
N TYR A 154 14.96 -12.86 -2.41
CA TYR A 154 15.79 -11.87 -3.11
C TYR A 154 16.41 -10.86 -2.15
N LEU A 155 15.66 -10.35 -1.17
CA LEU A 155 16.20 -9.47 -0.14
C LEU A 155 17.27 -10.14 0.74
N ARG A 156 17.13 -11.44 0.98
CA ARG A 156 18.14 -12.21 1.70
C ARG A 156 19.41 -12.42 0.87
N ALA A 157 19.26 -12.72 -0.42
CA ALA A 157 20.37 -12.82 -1.36
C ALA A 157 21.09 -11.47 -1.50
N SER A 158 20.35 -10.37 -1.65
CA SER A 158 20.91 -9.02 -1.68
C SER A 158 21.75 -8.70 -0.43
N ARG A 159 21.23 -8.96 0.77
CA ARG A 159 21.98 -8.75 2.02
C ARG A 159 23.24 -9.60 2.11
N LYS A 160 23.18 -10.85 1.61
CA LYS A 160 24.34 -11.76 1.59
C LYS A 160 25.41 -11.29 0.60
N LEU A 161 24.99 -10.76 -0.56
CA LEU A 161 25.90 -10.19 -1.55
C LEU A 161 26.51 -8.89 -1.05
N ALA A 162 25.75 -7.99 -0.44
CA ALA A 162 26.23 -6.74 0.15
C ALA A 162 27.31 -6.96 1.24
N GLN A 163 27.31 -8.12 1.92
CA GLN A 163 28.37 -8.48 2.87
C GLN A 163 29.64 -8.98 2.19
N ARG A 164 29.60 -9.32 0.90
CA ARG A 164 30.74 -9.87 0.13
C ARG A 164 31.29 -8.87 -0.88
N LEU A 165 30.47 -7.97 -1.34
CA LEU A 165 30.81 -6.93 -2.31
C LEU A 165 31.04 -5.61 -1.58
N ASP A 166 31.91 -4.77 -2.12
CA ASP A 166 32.17 -3.43 -1.58
C ASP A 166 31.13 -2.39 -2.07
N HIS A 167 30.06 -2.81 -2.73
CA HIS A 167 28.99 -1.98 -3.27
C HIS A 167 27.61 -2.63 -3.08
N ASP A 168 26.56 -1.84 -3.26
CA ASP A 168 25.19 -2.35 -3.24
C ASP A 168 24.94 -3.28 -4.44
N PRO A 169 24.41 -4.51 -4.21
CA PRO A 169 24.26 -5.51 -5.25
C PRO A 169 23.25 -5.07 -6.33
N THR A 170 23.67 -5.22 -7.58
CA THR A 170 22.80 -4.96 -8.73
C THR A 170 21.73 -6.06 -8.91
N PRO A 171 20.59 -5.75 -9.57
CA PRO A 171 19.57 -6.77 -9.86
C PRO A 171 20.10 -7.98 -10.66
N GLU A 172 21.15 -7.77 -11.48
CA GLU A 172 21.81 -8.80 -12.27
C GLU A 172 22.59 -9.78 -11.38
N GLU A 173 23.32 -9.26 -10.40
CA GLU A 173 24.06 -10.05 -9.42
C GLU A 173 23.12 -10.86 -8.53
N ILE A 174 22.00 -10.25 -8.10
CA ILE A 174 20.95 -10.95 -7.34
C ILE A 174 20.34 -12.08 -8.19
N ALA A 175 20.07 -11.83 -9.47
CA ALA A 175 19.52 -12.81 -10.40
C ALA A 175 20.49 -14.00 -10.59
N ALA A 176 21.79 -13.73 -10.69
CA ALA A 176 22.83 -14.75 -10.80
C ALA A 176 22.94 -15.61 -9.51
N GLU A 177 22.91 -14.98 -8.31
CA GLU A 177 22.98 -15.71 -7.01
C GLU A 177 21.74 -16.60 -6.79
N VAL A 178 20.54 -16.16 -7.25
CA VAL A 178 19.29 -16.92 -7.06
C VAL A 178 18.97 -17.85 -8.24
N ASN A 179 19.72 -17.79 -9.35
CA ASN A 179 19.46 -18.54 -10.61
C ASN A 179 18.05 -18.27 -11.16
N LYS A 180 17.64 -17.00 -11.24
CA LYS A 180 16.35 -16.57 -11.79
C LYS A 180 16.53 -15.54 -12.90
N PRO A 181 15.59 -15.42 -13.86
CA PRO A 181 15.68 -14.42 -14.91
C PRO A 181 15.60 -13.00 -14.32
N ILE A 182 16.39 -12.09 -14.86
CA ILE A 182 16.50 -10.68 -14.41
C ILE A 182 15.14 -9.99 -14.41
N LYS A 183 14.29 -10.26 -15.42
CA LYS A 183 12.95 -9.67 -15.53
C LYS A 183 12.06 -9.97 -14.32
N ASP A 184 12.10 -11.20 -13.80
CA ASP A 184 11.31 -11.60 -12.63
C ASP A 184 11.85 -10.95 -11.36
N VAL A 185 13.17 -10.84 -11.24
CA VAL A 185 13.81 -10.16 -10.08
C VAL A 185 13.44 -8.69 -10.06
N LEU A 186 13.54 -7.97 -11.19
CA LEU A 186 13.14 -6.56 -11.29
C LEU A 186 11.67 -6.36 -10.95
N LYS A 187 10.78 -7.19 -11.52
CA LYS A 187 9.33 -7.13 -11.24
C LYS A 187 9.00 -7.32 -9.76
N ILE A 188 9.68 -8.22 -9.07
CA ILE A 188 9.41 -8.47 -7.65
C ILE A 188 10.07 -7.42 -6.77
N LEU A 189 11.25 -6.91 -7.13
CA LEU A 189 11.90 -5.84 -6.39
C LEU A 189 11.10 -4.53 -6.46
N SER A 190 10.47 -4.20 -7.60
CA SER A 190 9.60 -3.01 -7.69
C SER A 190 8.41 -3.08 -6.74
N LEU A 191 7.92 -4.28 -6.38
CA LEU A 191 6.88 -4.46 -5.36
C LEU A 191 7.36 -4.20 -3.92
N SER A 192 8.67 -4.03 -3.72
CA SER A 192 9.25 -3.70 -2.39
C SER A 192 9.25 -2.20 -2.09
N GLU A 193 8.90 -1.35 -3.04
CA GLU A 193 8.83 0.09 -2.88
C GLU A 193 7.93 0.49 -1.72
N ARG A 194 8.37 1.49 -0.98
CA ARG A 194 7.63 1.99 0.18
C ARG A 194 6.48 2.87 -0.28
N ILE A 195 5.29 2.59 0.24
CA ILE A 195 4.12 3.44 0.09
C ILE A 195 4.20 4.51 1.18
N SER A 196 4.12 5.78 0.79
CA SER A 196 4.04 6.93 1.69
C SER A 196 2.64 7.52 1.70
N SER A 197 2.29 8.26 2.74
CA SER A 197 1.04 9.02 2.77
C SER A 197 1.13 10.20 1.81
N ILE A 198 0.09 10.44 1.04
CA ILE A 198 -0.01 11.59 0.14
C ILE A 198 -0.18 12.90 0.91
N ASP A 199 -0.75 12.84 2.13
CA ASP A 199 -0.91 13.98 3.03
C ASP A 199 0.34 14.26 3.88
N ALA A 200 1.43 13.49 3.67
CA ALA A 200 2.68 13.73 4.38
C ALA A 200 3.23 15.12 4.02
N GLN A 201 3.56 15.90 5.05
CA GLN A 201 4.22 17.18 4.87
C GLN A 201 5.64 16.99 4.33
N VAL A 202 6.00 17.73 3.30
CA VAL A 202 7.36 17.77 2.78
C VAL A 202 8.22 18.57 3.75
N ALA A 203 9.35 18.01 4.18
CA ALA A 203 10.28 18.67 5.09
C ALA A 203 10.60 20.09 4.57
N ASP A 204 10.52 21.09 5.47
CA ASP A 204 10.76 22.51 5.22
C ASP A 204 9.68 23.30 4.46
N GLN A 205 8.53 22.73 4.11
CA GLN A 205 7.43 23.49 3.52
C GLN A 205 6.10 23.05 4.16
N ASP A 206 5.21 24.04 4.45
CA ASP A 206 3.82 23.77 4.89
C ASP A 206 2.94 23.15 3.80
N LYS A 207 3.56 22.58 2.74
CA LYS A 207 2.87 21.96 1.61
C LYS A 207 2.84 20.44 1.80
N SER A 208 1.72 19.84 1.45
CA SER A 208 1.59 18.39 1.40
C SER A 208 2.23 17.84 0.11
N LEU A 209 2.53 16.53 0.11
CA LEU A 209 3.06 15.86 -1.08
C LEU A 209 2.11 16.00 -2.28
N ILE A 210 0.79 16.04 -2.04
CA ILE A 210 -0.22 16.20 -3.10
C ILE A 210 -0.08 17.53 -3.84
N ASP A 211 0.33 18.60 -3.15
CA ASP A 211 0.49 19.93 -3.76
C ASP A 211 1.67 20.00 -4.74
N THR A 212 2.56 19.00 -4.71
CA THR A 212 3.72 18.91 -5.60
C THR A 212 3.47 18.06 -6.84
N VAL A 213 2.39 17.27 -6.87
CA VAL A 213 2.06 16.39 -7.99
C VAL A 213 1.35 17.21 -9.07
N ALA A 214 1.96 17.26 -10.26
CA ALA A 214 1.36 17.96 -11.40
C ALA A 214 0.12 17.20 -11.91
N ASP A 215 -0.94 17.95 -12.27
CA ASP A 215 -2.09 17.39 -12.97
C ASP A 215 -1.74 17.17 -14.45
N ILE A 216 -1.63 15.90 -14.83
CA ILE A 216 -1.30 15.47 -16.20
C ILE A 216 -2.50 15.69 -17.14
N SER A 217 -3.72 15.79 -16.62
CA SER A 217 -4.94 15.96 -17.42
C SER A 217 -5.16 17.42 -17.87
N THR A 218 -4.52 18.36 -17.19
CA THR A 218 -4.62 19.78 -17.53
C THR A 218 -3.72 20.09 -18.71
N LEU A 219 -4.32 20.59 -19.80
CA LEU A 219 -3.58 21.03 -20.98
C LEU A 219 -2.66 22.21 -20.64
N SER A 220 -1.48 22.25 -21.24
CA SER A 220 -0.57 23.37 -21.08
C SER A 220 -1.18 24.65 -21.69
N PRO A 221 -0.81 25.86 -21.21
CA PRO A 221 -1.25 27.11 -21.83
C PRO A 221 -0.91 27.20 -23.34
N GLU A 222 0.20 26.61 -23.74
CA GLU A 222 0.62 26.53 -25.16
C GLU A 222 -0.38 25.70 -25.97
N SER A 223 -0.70 24.47 -25.52
CA SER A 223 -1.69 23.61 -26.18
C SER A 223 -3.09 24.25 -26.22
N HIS A 224 -3.44 25.03 -25.18
CA HIS A 224 -4.69 25.79 -25.17
C HIS A 224 -4.69 26.92 -26.21
N ALA A 225 -3.59 27.65 -26.36
CA ALA A 225 -3.45 28.69 -27.34
C ALA A 225 -3.53 28.11 -28.77
N GLU A 226 -2.78 27.04 -29.05
CA GLU A 226 -2.82 26.30 -30.32
C GLU A 226 -4.23 25.84 -30.69
N THR A 227 -4.94 25.20 -29.69
CA THR A 227 -6.31 24.75 -29.91
C THR A 227 -7.26 25.90 -30.22
N ASN A 228 -7.13 27.05 -29.56
CA ASN A 228 -7.94 28.22 -29.79
C ASN A 228 -7.66 28.84 -31.16
N ASP A 229 -6.38 28.92 -31.57
CA ASP A 229 -5.98 29.44 -32.89
C ASP A 229 -6.51 28.52 -34.00
N LEU A 230 -6.40 27.20 -33.85
CA LEU A 230 -6.96 26.23 -34.78
C LEU A 230 -8.50 26.33 -34.85
N SER A 231 -9.18 26.49 -33.72
CA SER A 231 -10.62 26.69 -33.71
C SER A 231 -11.06 27.96 -34.43
N SER A 232 -10.34 29.06 -34.19
CA SER A 232 -10.60 30.35 -34.85
C SER A 232 -10.33 30.28 -36.35
N ALA A 233 -9.26 29.62 -36.76
CA ALA A 233 -8.93 29.41 -38.17
C ALA A 233 -10.00 28.52 -38.85
N LEU A 234 -10.43 27.43 -38.20
CA LEU A 234 -11.50 26.54 -38.66
C LEU A 234 -12.81 27.32 -38.89
N GLU A 235 -13.18 28.19 -37.95
CA GLU A 235 -14.37 29.04 -38.11
C GLU A 235 -14.25 29.96 -39.31
N GLY A 236 -13.07 30.54 -39.53
CA GLY A 236 -12.77 31.38 -40.70
C GLY A 236 -12.92 30.60 -42.03
N TRP A 237 -12.41 29.36 -42.08
CA TRP A 237 -12.56 28.51 -43.29
C TRP A 237 -13.96 28.04 -43.50
N LEU A 238 -14.74 27.73 -42.46
CA LEU A 238 -16.15 27.37 -42.55
C LEU A 238 -17.01 28.53 -43.09
N GLN A 239 -16.64 29.80 -42.83
CA GLN A 239 -17.31 30.95 -43.37
C GLN A 239 -17.12 31.13 -44.89
N GLN A 240 -16.03 30.58 -45.47
CA GLN A 240 -15.78 30.62 -46.91
C GLN A 240 -16.54 29.55 -47.69
N LEU A 241 -17.18 28.61 -47.00
CA LEU A 241 -18.01 27.58 -47.64
C LEU A 241 -19.41 28.10 -47.96
N PRO A 242 -20.09 27.54 -48.98
CA PRO A 242 -21.51 27.81 -49.24
C PRO A 242 -22.37 27.50 -48.04
N GLU A 243 -23.40 28.30 -47.76
CA GLU A 243 -24.21 28.24 -46.54
C GLU A 243 -24.75 26.82 -46.25
N LYS A 244 -25.23 26.10 -47.26
CA LYS A 244 -25.74 24.73 -47.09
C LYS A 244 -24.67 23.72 -46.66
N GLN A 245 -23.44 23.89 -47.17
CA GLN A 245 -22.33 23.00 -46.79
C GLN A 245 -21.85 23.32 -45.38
N LYS A 246 -21.72 24.60 -45.04
CA LYS A 246 -21.40 25.07 -43.69
C LYS A 246 -22.38 24.54 -42.66
N GLU A 247 -23.68 24.71 -42.89
CA GLU A 247 -24.74 24.28 -41.97
C GLU A 247 -24.70 22.77 -41.72
N VAL A 248 -24.52 21.95 -42.76
CA VAL A 248 -24.40 20.51 -42.65
C VAL A 248 -23.17 20.11 -41.84
N LEU A 249 -21.98 20.74 -42.06
CA LEU A 249 -20.77 20.42 -41.34
C LEU A 249 -20.86 20.88 -39.88
N VAL A 250 -21.36 22.10 -39.63
CA VAL A 250 -21.54 22.63 -38.27
C VAL A 250 -22.41 21.73 -37.41
N ARG A 251 -23.57 21.30 -37.94
CA ARG A 251 -24.48 20.40 -37.19
C ARG A 251 -23.96 18.97 -37.09
N ARG A 252 -23.26 18.50 -38.12
CA ARG A 252 -22.69 17.12 -38.10
C ARG A 252 -21.61 16.93 -37.08
N PHE A 253 -20.73 17.92 -36.91
CA PHE A 253 -19.57 17.85 -36.02
C PHE A 253 -19.74 18.66 -34.73
N GLY A 254 -20.93 19.22 -34.48
CA GLY A 254 -21.19 19.96 -33.25
C GLY A 254 -20.35 21.24 -33.11
N LEU A 255 -20.02 21.92 -34.22
CA LEU A 255 -19.23 23.14 -34.23
C LEU A 255 -20.09 24.37 -33.91
N MET A 256 -19.46 25.51 -33.58
CA MET A 256 -20.12 26.80 -33.33
C MET A 256 -21.35 26.67 -32.36
N ASN A 257 -21.16 26.00 -31.23
CA ASN A 257 -22.20 25.78 -30.21
C ASN A 257 -23.40 24.91 -30.62
N HIS A 258 -23.30 24.13 -31.69
CA HIS A 258 -24.27 23.13 -32.04
C HIS A 258 -23.93 21.78 -31.43
N TYR A 259 -24.95 20.94 -31.18
CA TYR A 259 -24.73 19.53 -30.77
C TYR A 259 -24.52 18.65 -32.01
N GLU A 260 -23.73 17.60 -31.88
CA GLU A 260 -23.55 16.62 -32.94
C GLU A 260 -24.86 15.96 -33.31
N GLN A 261 -25.21 15.98 -34.61
CA GLN A 261 -26.43 15.40 -35.13
C GLN A 261 -26.15 14.28 -36.15
N THR A 262 -27.09 13.37 -36.28
CA THR A 262 -27.04 12.31 -37.31
C THR A 262 -27.48 12.86 -38.67
N LEU A 263 -27.02 12.22 -39.77
CA LEU A 263 -27.41 12.64 -41.13
C LEU A 263 -28.92 12.64 -41.35
N GLU A 264 -29.67 11.81 -40.64
CA GLU A 264 -31.15 11.75 -40.72
C GLU A 264 -31.80 12.95 -40.01
N GLN A 265 -31.28 13.31 -38.85
CA GLN A 265 -31.74 14.49 -38.10
C GLN A 265 -31.49 15.78 -38.90
N ILE A 266 -30.25 15.92 -39.42
CA ILE A 266 -29.91 17.06 -40.28
C ILE A 266 -30.80 17.09 -41.51
N GLY A 267 -31.04 15.93 -42.13
CA GLY A 267 -31.94 15.83 -43.29
C GLY A 267 -33.39 16.26 -43.00
N SER A 268 -33.93 15.87 -41.84
CA SER A 268 -35.27 16.27 -41.39
C SER A 268 -35.38 17.76 -41.10
N GLU A 269 -34.34 18.39 -40.56
CA GLU A 269 -34.32 19.83 -40.25
C GLU A 269 -34.14 20.71 -41.49
N ILE A 270 -33.29 20.30 -42.45
CA ILE A 270 -33.01 21.07 -43.68
C ILE A 270 -34.00 20.72 -44.82
N GLY A 271 -34.82 19.68 -44.64
CA GLY A 271 -35.76 19.23 -45.67
C GLY A 271 -35.09 18.46 -46.81
N LEU A 272 -34.00 17.74 -46.56
CA LEU A 272 -33.24 16.96 -47.53
C LEU A 272 -33.23 15.48 -47.17
N THR A 273 -33.01 14.63 -48.21
CA THR A 273 -32.82 13.20 -47.95
C THR A 273 -31.46 12.92 -47.31
N ARG A 274 -31.33 11.88 -46.47
CA ARG A 274 -30.10 11.44 -45.83
C ARG A 274 -28.91 11.35 -46.79
N GLU A 275 -29.15 10.78 -47.99
CA GLU A 275 -28.08 10.61 -49.00
C GLU A 275 -27.65 11.97 -49.60
N ARG A 276 -28.58 12.91 -49.75
CA ARG A 276 -28.25 14.27 -50.21
C ARG A 276 -27.39 15.02 -49.17
N VAL A 277 -27.71 14.88 -47.86
CA VAL A 277 -26.90 15.45 -46.77
C VAL A 277 -25.53 14.82 -46.78
N ARG A 278 -25.40 13.51 -47.00
CA ARG A 278 -24.08 12.82 -47.11
C ARG A 278 -23.25 13.37 -48.28
N GLN A 279 -23.89 13.58 -49.45
CA GLN A 279 -23.19 14.19 -50.60
C GLN A 279 -22.68 15.62 -50.28
N ILE A 280 -23.50 16.45 -49.65
CA ILE A 280 -23.15 17.80 -49.25
C ILE A 280 -22.02 17.78 -48.23
N GLN A 281 -22.02 16.85 -47.28
CA GLN A 281 -20.95 16.65 -46.31
C GLN A 281 -19.61 16.32 -47.02
N VAL A 282 -19.61 15.34 -47.92
CA VAL A 282 -18.40 14.94 -48.67
C VAL A 282 -17.86 16.10 -49.52
N ASP A 283 -18.73 16.81 -50.21
CA ASP A 283 -18.34 17.96 -51.03
C ASP A 283 -17.79 19.13 -50.16
N GLY A 284 -18.42 19.34 -49.01
CA GLY A 284 -17.96 20.34 -48.03
C GLY A 284 -16.56 20.00 -47.45
N LEU A 285 -16.34 18.74 -47.09
CA LEU A 285 -15.03 18.29 -46.59
C LEU A 285 -13.95 18.36 -47.66
N ARG A 286 -14.25 18.06 -48.92
CA ARG A 286 -13.30 18.23 -50.05
C ARG A 286 -12.87 19.68 -50.19
N ARG A 287 -13.83 20.62 -50.23
CA ARG A 287 -13.54 22.04 -50.32
C ARG A 287 -12.73 22.56 -49.15
N LEU A 288 -13.06 22.09 -47.94
CA LEU A 288 -12.32 22.45 -46.74
C LEU A 288 -10.86 21.97 -46.82
N ARG A 289 -10.64 20.75 -47.32
CA ARG A 289 -9.29 20.23 -47.60
C ARG A 289 -8.52 21.09 -48.64
N ASP A 290 -9.19 21.49 -49.71
CA ASP A 290 -8.59 22.36 -50.75
C ASP A 290 -8.17 23.71 -50.14
N LEU A 291 -8.98 24.28 -49.25
CA LEU A 291 -8.67 25.51 -48.52
C LEU A 291 -7.46 25.32 -47.58
N LEU A 292 -7.39 24.19 -46.86
CA LEU A 292 -6.23 23.86 -46.02
C LEU A 292 -4.93 23.78 -46.82
N HIS A 293 -4.97 23.13 -47.99
CA HIS A 293 -3.80 23.04 -48.88
C HIS A 293 -3.35 24.42 -49.44
N GLN A 294 -4.27 25.35 -49.64
CA GLN A 294 -3.94 26.70 -50.07
C GLN A 294 -3.24 27.53 -48.98
N HIS A 295 -3.40 27.15 -47.72
CA HIS A 295 -2.78 27.78 -46.55
C HIS A 295 -1.51 27.07 -46.07
N ASP A 296 -0.91 26.20 -46.91
CA ASP A 296 0.31 25.40 -46.60
C ASP A 296 0.19 24.50 -45.34
N LEU A 297 -1.02 24.23 -44.90
CA LEU A 297 -1.28 23.29 -43.81
C LEU A 297 -1.58 21.89 -44.36
N SER A 298 -0.65 20.95 -44.21
CA SER A 298 -0.94 19.56 -44.57
C SER A 298 -1.79 18.91 -43.51
N SER A 299 -2.68 17.96 -43.91
CA SER A 299 -3.51 17.20 -42.97
C SER A 299 -2.63 16.40 -42.01
N ASP A 300 -1.44 16.03 -42.43
CA ASP A 300 -0.51 15.19 -41.64
C ASP A 300 0.16 16.02 -40.52
N ASP A 301 0.47 17.29 -40.79
CA ASP A 301 1.03 18.19 -39.76
C ASP A 301 0.01 18.49 -38.64
N LEU A 302 -1.26 18.68 -39.00
CA LEU A 302 -2.33 18.88 -38.03
C LEU A 302 -2.64 17.62 -37.19
N PHE A 303 -2.49 16.44 -37.77
CA PHE A 303 -2.73 15.16 -37.05
C PHE A 303 -1.50 14.80 -36.17
N GLU A 304 -0.27 15.05 -36.60
CA GLU A 304 0.90 14.80 -35.77
C GLU A 304 0.95 15.70 -34.52
N GLU A 305 0.49 16.94 -34.59
CA GLU A 305 0.43 17.83 -33.43
C GLU A 305 -0.70 17.42 -32.43
N LEU A 306 -1.85 16.96 -32.93
CA LEU A 306 -2.98 16.52 -32.07
C LEU A 306 -2.77 15.18 -31.39
N PHE A 307 -1.88 14.31 -31.89
CA PHE A 307 -1.64 12.96 -31.34
C PHE A 307 -0.26 12.78 -30.71
N LYS A 308 0.51 13.86 -30.52
CA LYS A 308 1.79 13.83 -29.78
C LYS A 308 1.65 13.78 -28.27
N HIS A 309 0.43 13.69 -27.72
CA HIS A 309 0.17 13.62 -26.27
C HIS A 309 -0.61 12.39 -25.86
#